data_57711c17e2cdfe32fb7c585f3c0257f2
#
_entry.id   57711c17e2cdfe32fb7c585f3c0257f2
#
_cell.length_a   1.000
_cell.length_b   1.000
_cell.length_c   1.000
_cell.angle_alpha   90.00
_cell.angle_beta   90.00
_cell.angle_gamma   90.00
#
_symmetry.space_group_name_H-M   'P 1'
#
loop_
_entity.id
_entity.type
_entity.pdbx_description
1 polymer ?
#
loop_
_entity_poly.entity_id
_entity_poly.type
_entity_poly.pdbx_seq_one_letter_code
_entity_poly.pdbx_strand_id
1 'polypeptide(L)'
;VDGAGVSFVPYAGRVRAAGNTPDALRRVITAKLEDQTPDPQVQVRRLAGDGSTVSLVGSVGGQGVYAIERPTRTLSTMLARAGGVTISPEIAQITVIRGDHRAKVWFEDLYRHPEMDIALRGGDRILVEEDSRAYTALGATGTQNRIPFETQTLSGLEAIAQVGGLLAASADPTGVFIFRNEPAEIANQVLGRN
;
A
#
# COMPACT_ATOMS: atom_id res chain seq x y z
N VAL A 1 0.25 -14.67 -24.92
CA VAL A 1 0.48 -13.39 -25.62
C VAL A 1 1.96 -13.09 -25.49
N ASP A 2 2.65 -12.85 -26.60
CA ASP A 2 4.06 -12.51 -26.63
C ASP A 2 4.33 -11.04 -26.19
N GLY A 3 5.61 -10.65 -26.09
CA GLY A 3 6.00 -9.29 -25.71
C GLY A 3 5.55 -8.20 -26.69
N ALA A 4 5.15 -8.55 -27.92
CA ALA A 4 4.55 -7.65 -28.91
C ALA A 4 3.03 -7.54 -28.80
N GLY A 5 2.42 -8.23 -27.83
CA GLY A 5 0.97 -8.25 -27.61
C GLY A 5 0.21 -9.13 -28.59
N VAL A 6 0.89 -10.07 -29.25
CA VAL A 6 0.30 -11.00 -30.25
C VAL A 6 0.20 -12.39 -29.65
N SER A 7 -0.87 -13.10 -29.96
CA SER A 7 -1.05 -14.52 -29.65
C SER A 7 -1.16 -15.33 -30.94
N PHE A 8 -0.56 -16.51 -30.94
CA PHE A 8 -0.78 -17.48 -32.01
C PHE A 8 -1.95 -18.40 -31.65
N VAL A 9 -2.91 -18.49 -32.51
CA VAL A 9 -4.09 -19.37 -32.38
C VAL A 9 -4.07 -20.38 -33.51
N PRO A 10 -4.09 -21.69 -33.22
CA PRO A 10 -4.14 -22.69 -34.27
C PRO A 10 -5.29 -22.40 -35.25
N TYR A 11 -5.03 -22.54 -36.53
CA TYR A 11 -5.93 -22.27 -37.66
C TYR A 11 -6.32 -20.79 -37.88
N ALA A 12 -6.35 -19.94 -36.83
CA ALA A 12 -6.61 -18.50 -36.96
C ALA A 12 -5.31 -17.66 -37.14
N GLY A 13 -4.12 -18.29 -36.96
CA GLY A 13 -2.84 -17.65 -37.12
C GLY A 13 -2.51 -16.62 -36.02
N ARG A 14 -1.78 -15.58 -36.38
CA ARG A 14 -1.40 -14.50 -35.45
C ARG A 14 -2.56 -13.53 -35.22
N VAL A 15 -2.93 -13.32 -33.98
CA VAL A 15 -4.01 -12.41 -33.57
C VAL A 15 -3.48 -11.42 -32.53
N ARG A 16 -3.69 -10.13 -32.76
CA ARG A 16 -3.29 -9.08 -31.79
C ARG A 16 -4.23 -9.11 -30.59
N ALA A 17 -3.69 -9.51 -29.43
CA ALA A 17 -4.45 -9.59 -28.19
C ALA A 17 -4.36 -8.29 -27.38
N ALA A 18 -3.21 -7.59 -27.44
CA ALA A 18 -3.00 -6.34 -26.73
C ALA A 18 -3.99 -5.25 -27.18
N GLY A 19 -4.59 -4.57 -26.20
CA GLY A 19 -5.59 -3.51 -26.43
C GLY A 19 -7.00 -4.00 -26.72
N ASN A 20 -7.23 -5.31 -26.87
CA ASN A 20 -8.53 -5.87 -27.12
C ASN A 20 -9.19 -6.46 -25.85
N THR A 21 -10.51 -6.33 -25.75
CA THR A 21 -11.29 -7.04 -24.73
C THR A 21 -11.40 -8.54 -25.09
N PRO A 22 -11.63 -9.44 -24.11
CA PRO A 22 -11.86 -10.85 -24.39
C PRO A 22 -12.96 -11.10 -25.42
N ASP A 23 -14.06 -10.32 -25.40
CA ASP A 23 -15.15 -10.43 -26.36
C ASP A 23 -14.75 -9.97 -27.77
N ALA A 24 -13.99 -8.87 -27.88
CA ALA A 24 -13.49 -8.41 -29.18
C ALA A 24 -12.50 -9.44 -29.75
N LEU A 25 -11.63 -10.00 -28.92
CA LEU A 25 -10.69 -11.04 -29.32
C LEU A 25 -11.42 -12.33 -29.76
N ARG A 26 -12.45 -12.72 -28.99
CA ARG A 26 -13.31 -13.86 -29.39
C ARG A 26 -13.90 -13.69 -30.80
N ARG A 27 -14.51 -12.52 -31.08
CA ARG A 27 -15.08 -12.24 -32.40
C ARG A 27 -14.05 -12.31 -33.52
N VAL A 28 -12.86 -11.73 -33.31
CA VAL A 28 -11.77 -11.76 -34.30
C VAL A 28 -11.29 -13.19 -34.58
N ILE A 29 -11.16 -14.00 -33.51
CA ILE A 29 -10.75 -15.41 -33.67
C ILE A 29 -11.86 -16.22 -34.36
N THR A 30 -13.13 -16.05 -33.97
CA THR A 30 -14.26 -16.73 -34.58
C THR A 30 -14.32 -16.44 -36.08
N ALA A 31 -14.27 -15.16 -36.48
CA ALA A 31 -14.30 -14.76 -37.90
C ALA A 31 -13.14 -15.37 -38.72
N LYS A 32 -11.95 -15.50 -38.13
CA LYS A 32 -10.81 -16.15 -38.80
C LYS A 32 -10.93 -17.67 -38.92
N LEU A 33 -11.72 -18.29 -38.07
CA LEU A 33 -11.94 -19.74 -38.08
C LEU A 33 -13.13 -20.16 -38.96
N GLU A 34 -14.07 -19.24 -39.25
CA GLU A 34 -15.24 -19.50 -40.09
C GLU A 34 -14.88 -20.02 -41.50
N ASP A 35 -13.74 -19.56 -42.04
CA ASP A 35 -13.22 -20.02 -43.33
C ASP A 35 -12.75 -21.50 -43.33
N GLN A 36 -12.49 -22.07 -42.15
CA GLN A 36 -11.87 -23.39 -42.00
C GLN A 36 -12.72 -24.39 -41.21
N THR A 37 -13.67 -23.91 -40.42
CA THR A 37 -14.49 -24.76 -39.55
C THR A 37 -15.93 -24.21 -39.53
N PRO A 38 -16.94 -25.01 -39.89
CA PRO A 38 -18.31 -24.61 -39.67
C PRO A 38 -18.64 -24.44 -38.19
N ASP A 39 -19.27 -23.33 -37.83
CA ASP A 39 -19.68 -22.99 -36.46
C ASP A 39 -18.58 -23.11 -35.40
N PRO A 40 -17.48 -22.29 -35.50
CA PRO A 40 -16.36 -22.36 -34.57
C PRO A 40 -16.75 -21.87 -33.18
N GLN A 41 -16.62 -22.73 -32.17
CA GLN A 41 -16.89 -22.39 -30.78
C GLN A 41 -15.59 -21.87 -30.11
N VAL A 42 -15.51 -20.54 -29.87
CA VAL A 42 -14.34 -19.90 -29.31
C VAL A 42 -14.64 -19.34 -27.93
N GLN A 43 -13.82 -19.72 -26.92
CA GLN A 43 -13.83 -19.11 -25.60
C GLN A 43 -12.50 -18.41 -25.33
N VAL A 44 -12.57 -17.15 -24.96
CA VAL A 44 -11.39 -16.35 -24.53
C VAL A 44 -11.51 -15.99 -23.07
N ARG A 45 -10.55 -16.42 -22.26
CA ARG A 45 -10.44 -16.07 -20.84
C ARG A 45 -9.16 -15.31 -20.58
N ARG A 46 -9.25 -14.30 -19.71
CA ARG A 46 -8.07 -13.62 -19.21
C ARG A 46 -7.50 -14.43 -18.05
N LEU A 47 -6.29 -14.91 -18.20
CA LEU A 47 -5.51 -15.49 -17.11
C LEU A 47 -4.61 -14.42 -16.50
N ALA A 48 -4.28 -14.56 -15.22
CA ALA A 48 -3.24 -13.75 -14.59
C ALA A 48 -1.91 -14.02 -15.30
N GLY A 49 -1.22 -12.96 -15.69
CA GLY A 49 0.12 -13.02 -16.28
C GLY A 49 1.06 -12.11 -15.52
N ASP A 50 2.36 -12.12 -15.84
CA ASP A 50 3.40 -11.34 -15.16
C ASP A 50 3.11 -9.85 -15.07
N GLY A 51 2.37 -9.30 -16.03
CA GLY A 51 1.90 -7.90 -16.01
C GLY A 51 0.69 -7.63 -15.11
N SER A 52 0.15 -8.65 -14.44
CA SER A 52 -1.02 -8.53 -13.55
C SER A 52 -0.69 -8.98 -12.13
N THR A 53 0.55 -8.83 -11.70
CA THR A 53 1.00 -9.19 -10.36
C THR A 53 1.41 -7.96 -9.56
N VAL A 54 1.33 -8.07 -8.25
CA VAL A 54 1.86 -7.11 -7.28
C VAL A 54 2.82 -7.82 -6.35
N SER A 55 3.82 -7.12 -5.85
CA SER A 55 4.71 -7.65 -4.82
C SER A 55 4.31 -7.07 -3.45
N LEU A 56 4.21 -7.95 -2.46
CA LEU A 56 3.99 -7.61 -1.06
C LEU A 56 5.21 -8.01 -0.23
N VAL A 57 5.73 -7.08 0.56
CA VAL A 57 6.87 -7.29 1.45
C VAL A 57 6.66 -6.56 2.78
N GLY A 58 7.43 -6.95 3.79
CA GLY A 58 7.39 -6.35 5.13
C GLY A 58 6.50 -7.13 6.10
N SER A 59 5.85 -6.45 7.02
CA SER A 59 5.11 -7.05 8.14
C SER A 59 3.73 -7.57 7.73
N VAL A 60 3.70 -8.58 6.86
CA VAL A 60 2.51 -9.30 6.41
C VAL A 60 2.64 -10.80 6.63
N GLY A 61 1.54 -11.51 6.76
CA GLY A 61 1.52 -12.96 7.02
C GLY A 61 2.20 -13.79 5.92
N GLY A 62 2.11 -13.36 4.66
CA GLY A 62 2.77 -13.98 3.51
C GLY A 62 3.41 -12.93 2.60
N GLN A 63 4.74 -12.86 2.61
CA GLN A 63 5.47 -12.03 1.65
C GLN A 63 5.57 -12.75 0.31
N GLY A 64 5.47 -12.02 -0.81
CA GLY A 64 5.59 -12.63 -2.12
C GLY A 64 4.98 -11.82 -3.25
N VAL A 65 4.86 -12.49 -4.39
CA VAL A 65 4.23 -11.94 -5.59
C VAL A 65 2.83 -12.53 -5.74
N TYR A 66 1.84 -11.67 -5.83
CA TYR A 66 0.43 -12.04 -5.87
C TYR A 66 -0.19 -11.63 -7.20
N ALA A 67 -0.97 -12.55 -7.80
CA ALA A 67 -1.75 -12.22 -8.99
C ALA A 67 -2.93 -11.32 -8.62
N ILE A 68 -3.19 -10.30 -9.45
CA ILE A 68 -4.39 -9.48 -9.36
C ILE A 68 -5.54 -10.21 -10.04
N GLU A 69 -6.53 -10.62 -9.27
CA GLU A 69 -7.74 -11.28 -9.75
C GLU A 69 -8.98 -10.52 -9.26
N ARG A 70 -10.09 -10.64 -9.98
CA ARG A 70 -11.37 -10.25 -9.41
C ARG A 70 -11.80 -11.35 -8.41
N PRO A 71 -12.16 -11.05 -7.16
CA PRO A 71 -12.42 -9.75 -6.53
C PRO A 71 -11.21 -9.11 -5.80
N THR A 72 -10.02 -9.72 -5.77
CA THR A 72 -8.85 -9.27 -4.98
C THR A 72 -8.06 -8.14 -5.65
N ARG A 73 -8.76 -7.08 -6.06
CA ARG A 73 -8.14 -5.99 -6.81
C ARG A 73 -7.74 -4.80 -5.94
N THR A 74 -8.33 -4.64 -4.76
CA THR A 74 -8.06 -3.50 -3.90
C THR A 74 -6.91 -3.78 -2.94
N LEU A 75 -6.34 -2.73 -2.38
CA LEU A 75 -5.22 -2.82 -1.44
C LEU A 75 -5.60 -3.64 -0.21
N SER A 76 -6.78 -3.38 0.38
CA SER A 76 -7.26 -4.09 1.57
C SER A 76 -7.45 -5.59 1.32
N THR A 77 -8.08 -5.95 0.18
CA THR A 77 -8.31 -7.36 -0.17
C THR A 77 -7.00 -8.09 -0.48
N MET A 78 -6.01 -7.39 -1.04
CA MET A 78 -4.69 -7.97 -1.29
C MET A 78 -3.92 -8.21 0.02
N LEU A 79 -3.99 -7.29 0.98
CA LEU A 79 -3.42 -7.48 2.32
C LEU A 79 -4.07 -8.68 3.03
N ALA A 80 -5.40 -8.80 2.97
CA ALA A 80 -6.11 -9.95 3.53
C ALA A 80 -5.66 -11.28 2.88
N ARG A 81 -5.48 -11.30 1.55
CA ARG A 81 -4.96 -12.46 0.82
C ARG A 81 -3.55 -12.85 1.24
N ALA A 82 -2.74 -11.87 1.62
CA ALA A 82 -1.38 -12.07 2.15
C ALA A 82 -1.34 -12.47 3.64
N GLY A 83 -2.48 -12.82 4.22
CA GLY A 83 -2.55 -13.22 5.63
C GLY A 83 -2.64 -12.05 6.62
N GLY A 84 -2.93 -10.85 6.13
CA GLY A 84 -3.08 -9.65 6.94
C GLY A 84 -1.76 -9.02 7.37
N VAL A 85 -1.87 -7.95 8.14
CA VAL A 85 -0.73 -7.26 8.77
C VAL A 85 -0.39 -7.96 10.08
N THR A 86 0.90 -8.18 10.35
CA THR A 86 1.39 -8.97 11.50
C THR A 86 1.87 -8.10 12.67
N ILE A 87 1.86 -6.79 12.53
CA ILE A 87 2.18 -5.81 13.57
C ILE A 87 0.91 -5.12 14.06
N SER A 88 1.02 -4.33 15.15
CA SER A 88 -0.13 -3.57 15.67
C SER A 88 -0.73 -2.66 14.59
N PRO A 89 -2.06 -2.72 14.36
CA PRO A 89 -2.75 -1.89 13.38
C PRO A 89 -2.51 -0.39 13.57
N GLU A 90 -2.37 0.06 14.81
CA GLU A 90 -2.22 1.47 15.20
C GLU A 90 -0.91 2.09 14.70
N ILE A 91 0.14 1.27 14.52
CA ILE A 91 1.47 1.70 14.07
C ILE A 91 1.84 1.15 12.69
N ALA A 92 0.96 0.38 12.07
CA ALA A 92 1.19 -0.19 10.74
C ALA A 92 1.03 0.88 9.65
N GLN A 93 2.06 1.05 8.84
CA GLN A 93 2.08 1.93 7.68
C GLN A 93 2.20 1.10 6.40
N ILE A 94 1.40 1.44 5.41
CA ILE A 94 1.40 0.78 4.11
C ILE A 94 1.90 1.77 3.07
N THR A 95 2.97 1.42 2.39
CA THR A 95 3.50 2.19 1.27
C THR A 95 3.21 1.47 -0.03
N VAL A 96 2.50 2.12 -0.94
CA VAL A 96 2.28 1.62 -2.31
C VAL A 96 3.19 2.39 -3.25
N ILE A 97 3.98 1.65 -4.03
CA ILE A 97 4.91 2.19 -5.01
C ILE A 97 4.44 1.78 -6.40
N ARG A 98 4.13 2.76 -7.25
CA ARG A 98 3.68 2.60 -8.63
C ARG A 98 4.57 3.42 -9.56
N GLY A 99 5.47 2.76 -10.29
CA GLY A 99 6.50 3.46 -11.04
C GLY A 99 7.34 4.34 -10.11
N ASP A 100 7.39 5.64 -10.39
CA ASP A 100 8.11 6.64 -9.58
C ASP A 100 7.25 7.28 -8.47
N HIS A 101 5.95 6.94 -8.43
CA HIS A 101 5.05 7.47 -7.41
C HIS A 101 5.04 6.60 -6.17
N ARG A 102 5.03 7.24 -5.01
CA ARG A 102 4.93 6.60 -3.71
C ARG A 102 3.82 7.25 -2.91
N ALA A 103 2.92 6.44 -2.40
CA ALA A 103 1.87 6.87 -1.47
C ALA A 103 1.98 6.04 -0.19
N LYS A 104 1.84 6.69 0.96
CA LYS A 104 1.85 6.06 2.27
C LYS A 104 0.52 6.32 2.95
N VAL A 105 -0.06 5.29 3.56
CA VAL A 105 -1.31 5.33 4.32
C VAL A 105 -1.16 4.52 5.59
N TRP A 106 -1.84 4.94 6.65
CA TRP A 106 -1.97 4.11 7.84
C TRP A 106 -2.94 2.96 7.61
N PHE A 107 -2.64 1.81 8.20
CA PHE A 107 -3.49 0.64 8.05
C PHE A 107 -4.92 0.89 8.54
N GLU A 108 -5.10 1.57 9.66
CA GLU A 108 -6.42 1.91 10.18
C GLU A 108 -7.20 2.85 9.27
N ASP A 109 -6.52 3.84 8.65
CA ASP A 109 -7.16 4.81 7.76
C ASP A 109 -7.71 4.14 6.49
N LEU A 110 -7.10 3.03 6.06
CA LEU A 110 -7.60 2.25 4.94
C LEU A 110 -9.03 1.72 5.17
N TYR A 111 -9.40 1.47 6.42
CA TYR A 111 -10.75 1.01 6.79
C TYR A 111 -11.68 2.15 7.21
N ARG A 112 -11.14 3.24 7.76
CA ARG A 112 -11.92 4.43 8.11
C ARG A 112 -12.29 5.25 6.88
N HIS A 113 -11.45 5.23 5.84
CA HIS A 113 -11.54 6.02 4.62
C HIS A 113 -11.54 5.12 3.38
N PRO A 114 -12.72 4.62 2.93
CA PRO A 114 -12.81 3.69 1.80
C PRO A 114 -12.21 4.23 0.49
N GLU A 115 -12.12 5.55 0.35
CA GLU A 115 -11.47 6.21 -0.79
C GLU A 115 -9.97 5.96 -0.86
N MET A 116 -9.34 5.58 0.25
CA MET A 116 -7.92 5.21 0.31
C MET A 116 -7.68 3.75 -0.13
N ASP A 117 -8.73 2.92 -0.21
CA ASP A 117 -8.63 1.54 -0.67
C ASP A 117 -8.53 1.47 -2.19
N ILE A 118 -7.38 1.86 -2.70
CA ILE A 118 -7.11 1.98 -4.13
C ILE A 118 -7.12 0.64 -4.85
N ALA A 119 -7.54 0.67 -6.12
CA ALA A 119 -7.37 -0.47 -7.01
C ALA A 119 -5.91 -0.62 -7.44
N LEU A 120 -5.35 -1.80 -7.16
CA LEU A 120 -3.99 -2.16 -7.53
C LEU A 120 -3.83 -2.38 -9.03
N ARG A 121 -2.63 -2.15 -9.53
CA ARG A 121 -2.22 -2.37 -10.93
C ARG A 121 -1.02 -3.31 -10.98
N GLY A 122 -0.87 -3.98 -12.11
CA GLY A 122 0.30 -4.81 -12.34
C GLY A 122 1.59 -4.01 -12.20
N GLY A 123 2.56 -4.56 -11.46
CA GLY A 123 3.82 -3.91 -11.16
C GLY A 123 3.81 -3.05 -9.88
N ASP A 124 2.68 -2.89 -9.20
CA ASP A 124 2.66 -2.21 -7.91
C ASP A 124 3.49 -3.01 -6.88
N ARG A 125 4.21 -2.29 -6.05
CA ARG A 125 4.92 -2.83 -4.89
C ARG A 125 4.30 -2.28 -3.63
N ILE A 126 3.96 -3.18 -2.72
CA ILE A 126 3.32 -2.87 -1.45
C ILE A 126 4.31 -3.23 -0.35
N LEU A 127 4.64 -2.26 0.48
CA LEU A 127 5.53 -2.42 1.61
C LEU A 127 4.75 -2.11 2.89
N VAL A 128 4.75 -3.04 3.83
CA VAL A 128 4.13 -2.86 5.15
C VAL A 128 5.23 -2.76 6.19
N GLU A 129 5.28 -1.63 6.87
CA GLU A 129 6.32 -1.30 7.85
C GLU A 129 5.69 -0.80 9.15
N GLU A 130 6.41 -0.96 10.23
CA GLU A 130 6.09 -0.33 11.50
C GLU A 130 6.47 1.15 11.48
N ASP A 131 5.72 1.98 12.18
CA ASP A 131 6.08 3.39 12.38
C ASP A 131 7.42 3.48 13.13
N SER A 132 8.39 4.11 12.51
CA SER A 132 9.74 4.29 13.08
C SER A 132 9.90 5.56 13.92
N ARG A 133 8.83 6.36 14.07
CA ARG A 133 8.88 7.59 14.86
C ARG A 133 9.12 7.28 16.33
N ALA A 134 9.88 8.12 16.96
CA ALA A 134 10.17 8.03 18.38
C ALA A 134 10.44 9.44 18.93
N TYR A 135 10.22 9.62 20.20
CA TYR A 135 10.67 10.81 20.92
C TYR A 135 11.74 10.45 21.95
N THR A 136 12.53 11.43 22.34
CA THR A 136 13.50 11.28 23.42
C THR A 136 13.11 12.22 24.53
N ALA A 137 12.87 11.67 25.72
CA ALA A 137 12.62 12.45 26.91
C ALA A 137 13.93 12.65 27.69
N LEU A 138 14.20 13.88 28.06
CA LEU A 138 15.37 14.28 28.83
C LEU A 138 14.96 15.30 29.92
N GLY A 139 15.70 15.35 31.00
CA GLY A 139 15.50 16.31 32.12
C GLY A 139 14.84 15.66 33.33
N ALA A 140 14.04 16.44 34.07
CA ALA A 140 13.45 16.01 35.34
C ALA A 140 12.17 15.17 35.11
N THR A 141 12.31 14.03 34.43
CA THR A 141 11.25 13.02 34.17
C THR A 141 11.56 11.73 34.92
N GLY A 142 10.55 10.87 35.14
CA GLY A 142 10.70 9.59 35.82
C GLY A 142 11.75 8.69 35.19
N THR A 143 11.81 8.67 33.85
CA THR A 143 12.83 7.99 33.06
C THR A 143 13.31 8.89 31.92
N GLN A 144 14.59 8.79 31.57
CA GLN A 144 15.16 9.46 30.40
C GLN A 144 15.48 8.39 29.35
N ASN A 145 14.73 8.37 28.27
CA ASN A 145 14.85 7.34 27.25
C ASN A 145 14.34 7.81 25.90
N ARG A 146 14.71 7.03 24.84
CA ARG A 146 14.09 7.12 23.52
C ARG A 146 12.94 6.11 23.46
N ILE A 147 11.73 6.61 23.22
CA ILE A 147 10.48 5.82 23.23
C ILE A 147 9.85 5.87 21.84
N PRO A 148 9.56 4.71 21.24
CA PRO A 148 8.84 4.67 19.96
C PRO A 148 7.39 5.13 20.14
N PHE A 149 6.77 5.62 19.07
CA PHE A 149 5.34 5.88 19.05
C PHE A 149 4.57 4.56 18.95
N GLU A 150 3.60 4.38 19.83
CA GLU A 150 2.69 3.22 19.83
C GLU A 150 1.36 3.54 19.16
N THR A 151 1.16 4.80 18.76
CA THR A 151 -0.06 5.31 18.13
C THR A 151 0.30 6.29 17.01
N GLN A 152 -0.67 6.54 16.12
CA GLN A 152 -0.48 7.50 15.01
C GLN A 152 -0.17 8.92 15.50
N THR A 153 -0.75 9.32 16.62
CA THR A 153 -0.55 10.63 17.24
C THR A 153 -0.19 10.45 18.71
N LEU A 154 0.69 11.29 19.20
CA LEU A 154 1.10 11.31 20.59
C LEU A 154 1.09 12.77 21.08
N SER A 155 0.30 13.06 22.10
CA SER A 155 0.32 14.37 22.73
C SER A 155 1.56 14.53 23.64
N GLY A 156 1.96 15.78 23.88
CA GLY A 156 3.07 16.06 24.82
C GLY A 156 2.79 15.56 26.24
N LEU A 157 1.53 15.58 26.66
CA LEU A 157 1.13 15.08 27.98
C LEU A 157 1.26 13.55 28.07
N GLU A 158 0.83 12.83 27.05
CA GLU A 158 0.98 11.37 26.96
C GLU A 158 2.47 10.99 26.93
N ALA A 159 3.28 11.71 26.16
CA ALA A 159 4.72 11.50 26.11
C ALA A 159 5.37 11.65 27.50
N ILE A 160 4.97 12.66 28.29
CA ILE A 160 5.44 12.84 29.66
C ILE A 160 4.93 11.70 30.55
N ALA A 161 3.69 11.28 30.42
CA ALA A 161 3.12 10.18 31.20
C ALA A 161 3.85 8.85 30.95
N GLN A 162 4.19 8.55 29.69
CA GLN A 162 4.93 7.32 29.33
C GLN A 162 6.33 7.23 29.98
N VAL A 163 6.95 8.37 30.31
CA VAL A 163 8.24 8.40 31.00
C VAL A 163 8.12 8.55 32.53
N GLY A 164 6.95 8.27 33.08
CA GLY A 164 6.71 8.30 34.52
C GLY A 164 6.42 9.69 35.06
N GLY A 165 6.04 10.64 34.21
CA GLY A 165 5.69 12.01 34.60
C GLY A 165 6.90 12.91 34.93
N LEU A 166 6.60 14.10 35.44
CA LEU A 166 7.58 15.05 35.94
C LEU A 166 7.93 14.73 37.38
N LEU A 167 9.20 14.80 37.72
CA LEU A 167 9.67 14.61 39.11
C LEU A 167 9.31 15.83 39.98
N ALA A 168 8.36 15.66 40.89
CA ALA A 168 7.84 16.76 41.73
C ALA A 168 8.90 17.56 42.50
N ALA A 169 10.02 16.92 42.81
CA ALA A 169 11.12 17.57 43.59
C ALA A 169 12.08 18.42 42.73
N SER A 170 12.11 18.22 41.41
CA SER A 170 13.14 18.83 40.55
C SER A 170 12.60 19.40 39.23
N ALA A 171 11.36 19.05 38.83
CA ALA A 171 10.79 19.55 37.61
C ALA A 171 10.09 20.89 37.80
N ASP A 172 10.27 21.79 36.84
CA ASP A 172 9.42 22.97 36.67
C ASP A 172 8.34 22.64 35.64
N PRO A 173 7.05 22.52 36.02
CA PRO A 173 5.98 22.20 35.11
C PRO A 173 5.75 23.27 34.02
N THR A 174 6.25 24.48 34.20
CA THR A 174 6.20 25.55 33.20
C THR A 174 7.37 25.53 32.23
N GLY A 175 8.40 24.71 32.54
CA GLY A 175 9.63 24.57 31.75
C GLY A 175 9.66 23.35 30.84
N VAL A 176 8.53 22.92 30.31
CA VAL A 176 8.45 21.80 29.35
C VAL A 176 8.64 22.33 27.93
N PHE A 177 9.64 21.80 27.22
CA PHE A 177 9.95 22.17 25.84
C PHE A 177 9.85 20.96 24.94
N ILE A 178 9.23 21.15 23.76
CA ILE A 178 9.13 20.13 22.72
C ILE A 178 9.91 20.59 21.50
N PHE A 179 10.95 19.85 21.12
CA PHE A 179 11.74 20.09 19.93
C PHE A 179 11.42 19.01 18.89
N ARG A 180 11.08 19.43 17.69
CA ARG A 180 10.83 18.51 16.57
C ARG A 180 11.20 19.13 15.23
N ASN A 181 11.57 18.28 14.27
CA ASN A 181 11.78 18.69 12.90
C ASN A 181 10.43 18.70 12.18
N GLU A 182 9.98 19.89 11.77
CA GLU A 182 8.76 20.05 10.98
C GLU A 182 9.10 20.32 9.52
N PRO A 183 8.28 19.83 8.56
CA PRO A 183 8.33 20.30 7.18
C PRO A 183 8.19 21.82 7.13
N ALA A 184 8.91 22.46 6.22
CA ALA A 184 8.93 23.93 6.11
C ALA A 184 7.52 24.54 5.96
N GLU A 185 6.64 23.84 5.26
CA GLU A 185 5.23 24.25 5.06
C GLU A 185 4.49 24.35 6.40
N ILE A 186 4.60 23.32 7.25
CA ILE A 186 3.96 23.29 8.58
C ILE A 186 4.60 24.32 9.50
N ALA A 187 5.93 24.40 9.50
CA ALA A 187 6.65 25.37 10.32
C ALA A 187 6.28 26.82 9.97
N ASN A 188 6.17 27.14 8.68
CA ASN A 188 5.77 28.46 8.21
C ASN A 188 4.33 28.78 8.61
N GLN A 189 3.42 27.81 8.47
CA GLN A 189 2.02 27.98 8.86
C GLN A 189 1.88 28.25 10.37
N VAL A 190 2.60 27.49 11.22
CA VAL A 190 2.59 27.67 12.69
C VAL A 190 3.21 29.01 13.09
N LEU A 191 4.27 29.45 12.38
CA LEU A 191 4.96 30.71 12.67
C LEU A 191 4.33 31.93 11.99
N GLY A 192 3.23 31.73 11.24
CA GLY A 192 2.58 32.82 10.49
C GLY A 192 3.47 33.42 9.40
N ARG A 193 4.42 32.66 8.88
CA ARG A 193 5.30 33.07 7.78
C ARG A 193 4.70 32.55 6.47
N ASN A 194 4.26 33.46 5.61
CA ASN A 194 3.82 33.15 4.24
C ASN A 194 5.01 33.16 3.29
#